data_14d3541427be4506a4c66687b3e177e7
#
_entry.id   14d3541427be4506a4c66687b3e177e7
#
_cell.length_a   1.000
_cell.length_b   1.000
_cell.length_c   1.000
_cell.angle_alpha   90.00
_cell.angle_beta   90.00
_cell.angle_gamma   90.00
#
_symmetry.space_group_name_H-M   'P 1'
#
loop_
_entity.id
_entity.type
_entity.pdbx_description
1 polymer ?
#
loop_
_entity_poly.entity_id
_entity_poly.type
_entity_poly.pdbx_seq_one_letter_code
_entity_poly.pdbx_strand_id
1 'polypeptide(L)'
;KCNAAGEPNVIFLETELAREFGEGCRVICPITDPYVVHHGALGSAVTVYLPDGVDERAVADWIAALDGVTEVHTRESAMAKLELPGDRIGDLFVLSARDWVIGRTPEHHDLSKLEDTLRSHGGRYEEMVPFLISEPLNSRYAALAKGDPRNFDIFDFVCNGIQS
;
A
#
# COMPACT_ATOMS: atom_id res chain seq x y z
N LYS A 1 -1.23 -3.89 -12.92
CA LYS A 1 -0.08 -4.50 -12.20
C LYS A 1 0.35 -5.79 -12.91
N CYS A 2 0.85 -5.63 -14.13
CA CYS A 2 1.24 -6.75 -15.00
C CYS A 2 2.54 -6.43 -15.74
N ASN A 3 3.23 -7.48 -16.19
CA ASN A 3 4.35 -7.36 -17.11
C ASN A 3 3.88 -7.02 -18.56
N ALA A 4 4.82 -6.85 -19.46
CA ALA A 4 4.51 -6.54 -20.87
C ALA A 4 3.70 -7.63 -21.60
N ALA A 5 3.66 -8.86 -21.10
CA ALA A 5 2.86 -9.96 -21.63
C ALA A 5 1.43 -10.01 -21.04
N GLY A 6 1.11 -9.13 -20.08
CA GLY A 6 -0.18 -9.10 -19.41
C GLY A 6 -0.28 -10.05 -18.21
N GLU A 7 0.82 -10.72 -17.82
CA GLU A 7 0.83 -11.60 -16.67
C GLU A 7 0.96 -10.78 -15.37
N PRO A 8 0.22 -11.15 -14.30
CA PRO A 8 0.29 -10.43 -13.02
C PRO A 8 1.69 -10.48 -12.40
N ASN A 9 2.20 -9.32 -11.99
CA ASN A 9 3.44 -9.20 -11.21
C ASN A 9 3.09 -9.24 -9.73
N VAL A 10 3.25 -10.39 -9.09
CA VAL A 10 2.92 -10.61 -7.68
C VAL A 10 4.15 -11.08 -6.91
N ILE A 11 4.44 -10.43 -5.78
CA ILE A 11 5.39 -10.90 -4.78
C ILE A 11 4.60 -11.58 -3.66
N PHE A 12 4.74 -12.89 -3.50
CA PHE A 12 4.17 -13.62 -2.36
C PHE A 12 5.11 -13.54 -1.17
N LEU A 13 5.14 -12.37 -0.53
CA LEU A 13 6.19 -11.99 0.41
C LEU A 13 6.28 -12.91 1.63
N GLU A 14 5.16 -13.43 2.15
CA GLU A 14 5.17 -14.36 3.28
C GLU A 14 5.86 -15.68 2.91
N THR A 15 5.63 -16.18 1.69
CA THR A 15 6.32 -17.37 1.16
C THR A 15 7.82 -17.14 0.99
N GLU A 16 8.19 -15.97 0.44
CA GLU A 16 9.60 -15.63 0.23
C GLU A 16 10.35 -15.48 1.55
N LEU A 17 9.73 -14.82 2.54
CA LEU A 17 10.29 -14.68 3.89
C LEU A 17 10.45 -16.02 4.61
N ALA A 18 9.46 -16.91 4.49
CA ALA A 18 9.56 -18.24 5.08
C ALA A 18 10.71 -19.06 4.49
N ARG A 19 10.96 -18.90 3.19
CA ARG A 19 12.08 -19.59 2.52
C ARG A 19 13.45 -19.08 2.98
N GLU A 20 13.62 -17.78 3.18
CA GLU A 20 14.91 -17.15 3.49
C GLU A 20 15.21 -17.13 4.99
N PHE A 21 14.21 -16.76 5.81
CA PHE A 21 14.38 -16.55 7.25
C PHE A 21 13.70 -17.61 8.13
N GLY A 22 13.06 -18.60 7.52
CA GLY A 22 12.25 -19.59 8.24
C GLY A 22 10.85 -19.10 8.56
N GLU A 23 10.07 -20.00 9.16
CA GLU A 23 8.67 -19.73 9.50
C GLU A 23 8.54 -18.68 10.63
N GLY A 24 7.41 -17.99 10.66
CA GLY A 24 7.05 -17.08 11.75
C GLY A 24 6.90 -15.61 11.32
N CYS A 25 7.46 -15.19 10.18
CA CYS A 25 7.13 -13.89 9.61
C CYS A 25 5.67 -13.89 9.15
N ARG A 26 4.95 -12.82 9.46
CA ARG A 26 3.55 -12.68 9.08
C ARG A 26 3.35 -11.44 8.23
N VAL A 27 2.79 -11.62 7.04
CA VAL A 27 2.43 -10.52 6.14
C VAL A 27 0.94 -10.24 6.23
N ILE A 28 0.59 -8.97 6.43
CA ILE A 28 -0.79 -8.49 6.37
C ILE A 28 -0.95 -7.55 5.20
N CYS A 29 -1.89 -7.88 4.33
CA CYS A 29 -2.32 -7.05 3.21
C CYS A 29 -3.48 -6.16 3.69
N PRO A 30 -3.27 -4.86 3.98
CA PRO A 30 -4.30 -3.99 4.53
C PRO A 30 -5.32 -3.54 3.49
N ILE A 31 -4.98 -3.66 2.21
CA ILE A 31 -5.85 -3.29 1.10
C ILE A 31 -6.83 -4.42 0.84
N THR A 32 -8.06 -4.28 1.31
CA THR A 32 -9.12 -5.27 1.12
C THR A 32 -10.29 -4.64 0.37
N ASP A 33 -10.66 -5.25 -0.76
CA ASP A 33 -11.85 -4.86 -1.51
C ASP A 33 -12.87 -6.00 -1.40
N PRO A 34 -14.02 -5.80 -0.73
CA PRO A 34 -15.03 -6.83 -0.56
C PRO A 34 -15.70 -7.24 -1.87
N TYR A 35 -15.57 -6.45 -2.92
CA TYR A 35 -16.11 -6.74 -4.25
C TYR A 35 -15.14 -7.53 -5.13
N VAL A 36 -13.87 -7.62 -4.75
CA VAL A 36 -12.84 -8.34 -5.50
C VAL A 36 -12.51 -9.63 -4.78
N VAL A 37 -13.32 -10.66 -5.03
CA VAL A 37 -13.25 -11.94 -4.30
C VAL A 37 -12.14 -12.85 -4.84
N HIS A 38 -11.75 -12.70 -6.11
CA HIS A 38 -10.91 -13.66 -6.81
C HIS A 38 -9.41 -13.53 -6.53
N HIS A 39 -8.88 -12.36 -6.24
CA HIS A 39 -7.45 -12.21 -5.91
C HIS A 39 -7.18 -11.82 -4.44
N GLY A 40 -8.24 -11.72 -3.63
CA GLY A 40 -8.11 -11.31 -2.24
C GLY A 40 -7.50 -9.91 -2.10
N ALA A 41 -6.82 -9.67 -1.00
CA ALA A 41 -6.26 -8.38 -0.64
C ALA A 41 -4.91 -8.06 -1.31
N LEU A 42 -4.71 -8.37 -2.58
CA LEU A 42 -3.50 -7.98 -3.31
C LEU A 42 -3.44 -6.46 -3.46
N GLY A 43 -2.44 -5.83 -2.87
CA GLY A 43 -2.25 -4.40 -2.88
C GLY A 43 -0.81 -3.99 -3.17
N SER A 44 -0.58 -2.68 -3.27
CA SER A 44 0.77 -2.14 -3.44
C SER A 44 1.47 -1.84 -2.10
N ALA A 45 0.84 -2.18 -0.98
CA ALA A 45 1.38 -1.99 0.37
C ALA A 45 1.06 -3.17 1.26
N VAL A 46 2.01 -3.58 2.08
CA VAL A 46 1.82 -4.59 3.12
C VAL A 46 2.58 -4.21 4.39
N THR A 47 2.13 -4.77 5.53
CA THR A 47 2.89 -4.71 6.78
C THR A 47 3.40 -6.11 7.14
N VAL A 48 4.62 -6.16 7.68
CA VAL A 48 5.30 -7.39 8.06
C VAL A 48 5.54 -7.39 9.57
N TYR A 49 5.15 -8.47 10.21
CA TYR A 49 5.46 -8.75 11.61
C TYR A 49 6.54 -9.81 11.66
N LEU A 50 7.57 -9.56 12.46
CA LEU A 50 8.73 -10.43 12.62
C LEU A 50 8.61 -11.24 13.93
N PRO A 51 9.05 -12.51 13.94
CA PRO A 51 9.15 -13.26 15.18
C PRO A 51 10.32 -12.75 16.04
N ASP A 52 10.26 -13.03 17.33
CA ASP A 52 11.31 -12.65 18.27
C ASP A 52 12.67 -13.24 17.85
N GLY A 53 13.71 -12.40 17.94
CA GLY A 53 15.09 -12.79 17.68
C GLY A 53 15.53 -12.72 16.20
N VAL A 54 14.65 -12.36 15.30
CA VAL A 54 15.00 -12.08 13.89
C VAL A 54 15.59 -10.67 13.78
N ASP A 55 16.67 -10.53 13.01
CA ASP A 55 17.28 -9.23 12.73
C ASP A 55 16.42 -8.45 11.74
N GLU A 56 15.68 -7.47 12.27
CA GLU A 56 14.80 -6.59 11.49
C GLU A 56 15.53 -5.92 10.33
N ARG A 57 16.77 -5.46 10.55
CA ARG A 57 17.53 -4.80 9.52
C ARG A 57 17.93 -5.74 8.38
N ALA A 58 18.37 -6.95 8.72
CA ALA A 58 18.70 -7.96 7.70
C ALA A 58 17.48 -8.31 6.85
N VAL A 59 16.30 -8.43 7.46
CA VAL A 59 15.04 -8.67 6.73
C VAL A 59 14.69 -7.47 5.85
N ALA A 60 14.78 -6.24 6.38
CA ALA A 60 14.47 -5.03 5.62
C ALA A 60 15.39 -4.86 4.40
N ASP A 61 16.69 -5.05 4.58
CA ASP A 61 17.69 -4.96 3.50
C ASP A 61 17.44 -6.05 2.43
N TRP A 62 17.09 -7.26 2.85
CA TRP A 62 16.77 -8.35 1.93
C TRP A 62 15.47 -8.09 1.15
N ILE A 63 14.39 -7.63 1.81
CA ILE A 63 13.15 -7.26 1.12
C ILE A 63 13.40 -6.13 0.12
N ALA A 64 14.21 -5.12 0.49
CA ALA A 64 14.52 -3.99 -0.37
C ALA A 64 15.29 -4.39 -1.66
N ALA A 65 15.95 -5.54 -1.65
CA ALA A 65 16.66 -6.09 -2.81
C ALA A 65 15.77 -6.92 -3.74
N LEU A 66 14.51 -7.19 -3.36
CA LEU A 66 13.58 -7.95 -4.21
C LEU A 66 13.12 -7.12 -5.42
N ASP A 67 13.10 -7.75 -6.58
CA ASP A 67 12.47 -7.15 -7.76
C ASP A 67 11.00 -6.86 -7.47
N GLY A 68 10.58 -5.63 -7.81
CA GLY A 68 9.19 -5.20 -7.60
C GLY A 68 8.90 -4.55 -6.24
N VAL A 69 9.90 -4.41 -5.37
CA VAL A 69 9.83 -3.58 -4.16
C VAL A 69 10.42 -2.20 -4.46
N THR A 70 9.78 -1.13 -3.97
CA THR A 70 10.28 0.24 -4.14
C THR A 70 10.69 0.91 -2.83
N GLU A 71 10.00 0.61 -1.74
CA GLU A 71 10.32 1.16 -0.41
C GLU A 71 10.11 0.10 0.67
N VAL A 72 11.02 0.10 1.64
CA VAL A 72 10.87 -0.64 2.90
C VAL A 72 11.09 0.34 4.04
N HIS A 73 10.16 0.41 4.95
CA HIS A 73 10.20 1.28 6.12
C HIS A 73 10.15 0.45 7.38
N THR A 74 11.01 0.77 8.36
CA THR A 74 10.78 0.35 9.74
C THR A 74 9.52 1.01 10.28
N ARG A 75 8.98 0.54 11.38
CA ARG A 75 7.81 1.14 12.05
C ARG A 75 7.98 2.64 12.28
N GLU A 76 9.13 3.06 12.82
CA GLU A 76 9.41 4.47 13.09
C GLU A 76 9.50 5.30 11.81
N SER A 77 10.12 4.74 10.77
CA SER A 77 10.20 5.40 9.47
C SER A 77 8.82 5.55 8.82
N ALA A 78 7.97 4.53 8.90
CA ALA A 78 6.60 4.58 8.40
C ALA A 78 5.74 5.60 9.16
N MET A 79 5.86 5.65 10.49
CA MET A 79 5.21 6.67 11.31
C MET A 79 5.61 8.09 10.88
N ALA A 80 6.91 8.32 10.69
CA ALA A 80 7.43 9.64 10.38
C ALA A 80 7.16 10.09 8.95
N LYS A 81 7.24 9.19 7.97
CA LYS A 81 7.16 9.53 6.54
C LYS A 81 5.80 9.30 5.91
N LEU A 82 5.05 8.32 6.44
CA LEU A 82 3.75 7.92 5.90
C LEU A 82 2.60 8.30 6.84
N GLU A 83 2.92 8.86 8.01
CA GLU A 83 1.96 9.27 9.06
C GLU A 83 1.03 8.13 9.50
N LEU A 84 1.54 6.90 9.47
CA LEU A 84 0.78 5.71 9.88
C LEU A 84 0.81 5.55 11.39
N PRO A 85 -0.28 5.06 12.02
CA PRO A 85 -0.32 4.82 13.46
C PRO A 85 0.54 3.61 13.83
N GLY A 86 1.60 3.81 14.62
CA GLY A 86 2.60 2.78 14.94
C GLY A 86 2.07 1.56 15.70
N ASP A 87 0.94 1.70 16.40
CA ASP A 87 0.24 0.61 17.07
C ASP A 87 -0.55 -0.32 16.13
N ARG A 88 -0.66 0.04 14.84
CA ARG A 88 -1.45 -0.67 13.84
C ARG A 88 -0.66 -1.15 12.62
N ILE A 89 0.62 -0.90 12.61
CA ILE A 89 1.55 -1.38 11.58
C ILE A 89 2.55 -2.35 12.22
N GLY A 90 3.06 -3.28 11.42
CA GLY A 90 4.05 -4.26 11.85
C GLY A 90 5.42 -3.64 12.10
N ASP A 91 6.42 -4.47 12.13
CA ASP A 91 7.81 -4.06 12.29
C ASP A 91 8.32 -3.39 11.01
N LEU A 92 7.90 -3.93 9.85
CA LEU A 92 8.22 -3.34 8.54
C LEU A 92 6.95 -3.00 7.76
N PHE A 93 7.02 -1.91 6.97
CA PHE A 93 6.01 -1.52 5.99
C PHE A 93 6.65 -1.49 4.60
N VAL A 94 6.08 -2.24 3.66
CA VAL A 94 6.66 -2.49 2.34
C VAL A 94 5.75 -1.96 1.26
N LEU A 95 6.32 -1.23 0.30
CA LEU A 95 5.63 -0.69 -0.87
C LEU A 95 6.18 -1.30 -2.15
N SER A 96 5.27 -1.73 -3.04
CA SER A 96 5.65 -2.29 -4.34
C SER A 96 5.98 -1.22 -5.36
N ALA A 97 6.72 -1.61 -6.38
CA ALA A 97 6.93 -0.82 -7.59
C ALA A 97 5.63 -0.68 -8.41
N ARG A 98 5.64 0.23 -9.39
CA ARG A 98 4.47 0.65 -10.19
C ARG A 98 3.58 -0.49 -10.67
N ASP A 99 4.17 -1.50 -11.27
CA ASP A 99 3.41 -2.56 -11.96
C ASP A 99 3.42 -3.87 -11.16
N TRP A 100 3.66 -3.77 -9.85
CA TRP A 100 3.71 -4.88 -8.92
C TRP A 100 2.66 -4.78 -7.83
N VAL A 101 2.31 -5.93 -7.28
CA VAL A 101 1.52 -6.06 -6.04
C VAL A 101 2.20 -7.04 -5.09
N ILE A 102 1.84 -6.95 -3.83
CA ILE A 102 2.36 -7.83 -2.79
C ILE A 102 1.20 -8.61 -2.19
N GLY A 103 1.37 -9.91 -2.06
CA GLY A 103 0.46 -10.83 -1.40
C GLY A 103 1.14 -11.60 -0.29
N ARG A 104 0.37 -12.45 0.37
CA ARG A 104 0.85 -13.34 1.42
C ARG A 104 1.51 -14.58 0.82
N THR A 105 0.69 -15.55 0.45
CA THR A 105 1.09 -16.81 -0.19
C THR A 105 0.20 -17.06 -1.41
N PRO A 106 0.59 -17.91 -2.36
CA PRO A 106 -0.24 -18.25 -3.53
C PRO A 106 -1.63 -18.76 -3.15
N GLU A 107 -1.75 -19.50 -2.06
CA GLU A 107 -3.01 -20.12 -1.62
C GLU A 107 -4.03 -19.09 -1.10
N HIS A 108 -3.54 -17.91 -0.66
CA HIS A 108 -4.41 -16.82 -0.20
C HIS A 108 -4.95 -15.96 -1.35
N HIS A 109 -4.40 -16.09 -2.56
CA HIS A 109 -4.71 -15.20 -3.68
C HIS A 109 -4.94 -16.00 -4.96
N ASP A 110 -6.20 -16.30 -5.26
CA ASP A 110 -6.56 -17.04 -6.47
C ASP A 110 -6.52 -16.14 -7.71
N LEU A 111 -5.44 -16.26 -8.48
CA LEU A 111 -5.25 -15.50 -9.72
C LEU A 111 -5.90 -16.16 -10.93
N SER A 112 -6.40 -17.41 -10.81
CA SER A 112 -6.96 -18.17 -11.93
C SER A 112 -8.26 -17.58 -12.49
N LYS A 113 -8.91 -16.71 -11.70
CA LYS A 113 -10.18 -16.06 -12.05
C LYS A 113 -10.01 -14.63 -12.56
N LEU A 114 -8.77 -14.21 -12.82
CA LEU A 114 -8.54 -12.92 -13.47
C LEU A 114 -8.94 -13.02 -14.94
N GLU A 115 -10.00 -12.30 -15.31
CA GLU A 115 -10.47 -12.21 -16.70
C GLU A 115 -9.70 -11.15 -17.49
N ASP A 116 -9.15 -10.17 -16.80
CA ASP A 116 -8.41 -9.03 -17.33
C ASP A 116 -7.08 -8.83 -16.59
N THR A 117 -6.37 -7.74 -16.94
CA THR A 117 -5.16 -7.32 -16.26
C THR A 117 -5.42 -7.00 -14.79
N LEU A 118 -4.52 -7.43 -13.91
CA LEU A 118 -4.59 -7.15 -12.48
C LEU A 118 -4.53 -5.64 -12.19
N ARG A 119 -5.57 -5.11 -11.57
CA ARG A 119 -5.64 -3.73 -11.06
C ARG A 119 -5.61 -3.76 -9.55
N SER A 120 -4.88 -2.84 -8.97
CA SER A 120 -4.77 -2.67 -7.52
C SER A 120 -4.36 -1.24 -7.18
N HIS A 121 -4.28 -0.93 -5.90
CA HIS A 121 -3.98 0.40 -5.38
C HIS A 121 -3.20 0.32 -4.04
N GLY A 122 -2.99 1.46 -3.42
CA GLY A 122 -2.36 1.57 -2.09
C GLY A 122 -0.86 1.82 -2.11
N GLY A 123 -0.27 2.08 -3.27
CA GLY A 123 1.14 2.43 -3.40
C GLY A 123 1.38 3.89 -3.79
N ARG A 124 2.66 4.25 -3.92
CA ARG A 124 3.09 5.61 -4.31
C ARG A 124 2.58 6.06 -5.67
N TYR A 125 2.31 5.11 -6.54
CA TYR A 125 1.90 5.40 -7.92
C TYR A 125 0.39 5.63 -8.06
N GLU A 126 -0.36 5.42 -6.99
CA GLU A 126 -1.81 5.60 -6.88
C GLU A 126 -2.19 6.72 -5.89
N GLU A 127 -1.23 7.56 -5.46
CA GLU A 127 -1.46 8.66 -4.50
C GLU A 127 -2.30 9.80 -5.10
N MET A 128 -2.13 10.08 -6.39
CA MET A 128 -2.86 11.16 -7.04
C MET A 128 -4.29 10.73 -7.34
N VAL A 129 -5.22 11.28 -6.56
CA VAL A 129 -6.66 11.02 -6.68
C VAL A 129 -7.43 12.32 -6.93
N PRO A 130 -8.63 12.27 -7.54
CA PRO A 130 -9.46 13.45 -7.70
C PRO A 130 -9.89 14.01 -6.34
N PHE A 131 -9.84 15.35 -6.21
CA PHE A 131 -10.38 16.09 -5.08
C PHE A 131 -11.48 17.00 -5.62
N LEU A 132 -12.75 16.60 -5.45
CA LEU A 132 -13.90 17.26 -6.06
C LEU A 132 -14.80 17.87 -4.99
N ILE A 133 -15.19 19.13 -5.19
CA ILE A 133 -16.16 19.84 -4.36
C ILE A 133 -17.23 20.40 -5.28
N SER A 134 -18.50 20.12 -4.98
CA SER A 134 -19.65 20.52 -5.78
C SER A 134 -20.05 21.99 -5.59
N GLU A 135 -19.68 22.57 -4.45
CA GLU A 135 -20.06 23.93 -4.10
C GLU A 135 -18.91 24.92 -4.30
N PRO A 136 -19.19 26.20 -4.60
CA PRO A 136 -18.18 27.24 -4.72
C PRO A 136 -17.39 27.41 -3.42
N LEU A 137 -16.08 27.53 -3.55
CA LEU A 137 -15.20 27.80 -2.42
C LEU A 137 -15.08 29.30 -2.19
N ASN A 138 -14.98 29.72 -0.94
CA ASN A 138 -14.57 31.07 -0.59
C ASN A 138 -13.11 31.33 -1.02
N SER A 139 -12.70 32.60 -1.08
CA SER A 139 -11.41 33.00 -1.64
C SER A 139 -10.21 32.36 -0.97
N ARG A 140 -10.26 32.10 0.37
CA ARG A 140 -9.21 31.45 1.11
C ARG A 140 -9.03 30.00 0.65
N TYR A 141 -10.12 29.23 0.61
CA TYR A 141 -10.07 27.82 0.25
C TYR A 141 -9.87 27.61 -1.25
N ALA A 142 -10.34 28.53 -2.10
CA ALA A 142 -10.00 28.55 -3.52
C ALA A 142 -8.48 28.75 -3.75
N ALA A 143 -7.79 29.47 -2.88
CA ALA A 143 -6.34 29.60 -2.92
C ALA A 143 -5.65 28.31 -2.41
N LEU A 144 -6.13 27.71 -1.31
CA LEU A 144 -5.62 26.46 -0.78
C LEU A 144 -5.78 25.30 -1.77
N ALA A 145 -6.88 25.25 -2.50
CA ALA A 145 -7.16 24.22 -3.51
C ALA A 145 -6.18 24.22 -4.70
N LYS A 146 -5.42 25.30 -4.90
CA LYS A 146 -4.37 25.38 -5.93
C LYS A 146 -3.04 24.74 -5.51
N GLY A 147 -2.91 24.44 -4.22
CA GLY A 147 -1.80 23.66 -3.69
C GLY A 147 -2.03 22.15 -3.88
N ASP A 148 -1.40 21.36 -3.03
CA ASP A 148 -1.53 19.91 -3.01
C ASP A 148 -2.38 19.46 -1.81
N PRO A 149 -3.73 19.61 -1.87
CA PRO A 149 -4.59 19.19 -0.78
C PRO A 149 -4.52 17.68 -0.61
N ARG A 150 -4.49 17.25 0.65
CA ARG A 150 -4.49 15.84 1.00
C ARG A 150 -5.92 15.34 1.19
N ASN A 151 -6.14 14.04 1.07
CA ASN A 151 -7.47 13.45 1.16
C ASN A 151 -8.23 13.83 2.45
N PHE A 152 -7.56 13.95 3.58
CA PHE A 152 -8.17 14.32 4.85
C PHE A 152 -8.52 15.83 4.95
N ASP A 153 -7.91 16.69 4.13
CA ASP A 153 -8.24 18.12 4.10
C ASP A 153 -9.69 18.36 3.63
N ILE A 154 -10.31 17.34 2.99
CA ILE A 154 -11.69 17.42 2.52
C ILE A 154 -12.66 17.85 3.63
N PHE A 155 -12.42 17.41 4.87
CA PHE A 155 -13.26 17.76 6.02
C PHE A 155 -13.18 19.25 6.33
N ASP A 156 -11.98 19.85 6.30
CA ASP A 156 -11.80 21.28 6.52
C ASP A 156 -12.40 22.10 5.36
N PHE A 157 -12.20 21.67 4.13
CA PHE A 157 -12.80 22.30 2.96
C PHE A 157 -14.33 22.31 3.02
N VAL A 158 -14.95 21.20 3.38
CA VAL A 158 -16.43 21.12 3.45
C VAL A 158 -16.98 21.93 4.62
N CYS A 159 -16.33 21.88 5.78
CA CYS A 159 -16.83 22.57 6.97
C CYS A 159 -16.61 24.08 6.95
N ASN A 160 -15.53 24.56 6.34
CA ASN A 160 -15.09 25.95 6.43
C ASN A 160 -14.88 26.65 5.08
N GLY A 161 -14.84 25.89 3.98
CA GLY A 161 -14.46 26.37 2.66
C GLY A 161 -15.61 26.82 1.77
N ILE A 162 -16.82 26.37 2.02
CA ILE A 162 -17.98 26.65 1.18
C ILE A 162 -18.39 28.13 1.32
N GLN A 163 -18.80 28.74 0.20
CA GLN A 163 -19.43 30.07 0.22
C GLN A 163 -20.84 29.92 0.82
N SER A 164 -21.12 30.75 1.81
CA SER A 164 -22.46 30.93 2.37
C SER A 164 -23.28 31.89 1.52
#